data_d51b381cf77b30c2ee803937d1b19586
#
_entry.id   d51b381cf77b30c2ee803937d1b19586
#
_cell.length_a   1.000
_cell.length_b   1.000
_cell.length_c   1.000
_cell.angle_alpha   90.00
_cell.angle_beta   90.00
_cell.angle_gamma   90.00
#
_symmetry.space_group_name_H-M   'P 1'
#
loop_
_entity.id
_entity.type
_entity.pdbx_description
1 polymer ?
#
loop_
_entity_poly.entity_id
_entity_poly.type
_entity_poly.pdbx_seq_one_letter_code
_entity_poly.pdbx_strand_id
1 'polypeptide(L)'
;MKPLAACFTTLTTLAAVAAGHPKPPSQTFFYKGHDLSSLGTMETSDNIYIDTSRGNATRPADDILADGGMNGVRLRLWVDPEGGTNGLDYTLALAKRFQARGHRLYLDFHFADSWADPSKQPTPASWPHPDQGLEALASTLRAYVRDTLVSFSRAGVAFDIVSLGNEIRHGMLWPLGYVDVDTQPHAALVRNFSNLATLYSAARAGLDDAFDVHDHASHAGGGSGVFSKPPLAMIHIDDGWNLTLQRAWFGALEASGVARPAWDVFGFSFYPFYGTPATFASLRASLGALAGEYGKPVHVVETDYPAVCDGEYDPVPESSEPEIAYSVGGQVEWVREVVRVVREVPGGLGRGVWYWEPAWLNNTSLGSDCNDAILFEADYSNWPETIGYSRPSVNIFLDD
;
A
#
# COMPACT_ATOMS: atom_id res chain seq x y z
N MET A 1 84.00 -34.73 -33.18
CA MET A 1 83.31 -33.60 -32.54
C MET A 1 81.86 -33.60 -32.97
N LYS A 2 80.95 -33.98 -32.04
CA LYS A 2 79.51 -33.95 -32.33
C LYS A 2 78.91 -32.81 -31.45
N PRO A 3 78.00 -31.96 -32.01
CA PRO A 3 77.37 -30.94 -31.18
C PRO A 3 76.15 -31.51 -30.38
N LEU A 4 76.10 -31.16 -29.12
CA LEU A 4 74.94 -31.38 -28.26
C LEU A 4 73.74 -30.51 -28.72
N ALA A 5 72.60 -31.15 -28.89
CA ALA A 5 71.32 -30.46 -29.05
C ALA A 5 70.70 -30.18 -27.67
N ALA A 6 70.44 -28.92 -27.40
CA ALA A 6 69.72 -28.49 -26.20
C ALA A 6 68.19 -28.55 -26.49
N CYS A 7 67.51 -29.35 -25.64
CA CYS A 7 66.08 -29.49 -25.67
C CYS A 7 65.46 -28.41 -24.74
N PHE A 8 64.76 -27.42 -25.31
CA PHE A 8 63.97 -26.43 -24.54
C PHE A 8 62.55 -26.98 -24.33
N THR A 9 62.22 -27.32 -23.12
CA THR A 9 60.88 -27.66 -22.68
C THR A 9 60.13 -26.37 -22.31
N THR A 10 59.18 -25.96 -23.11
CA THR A 10 58.26 -24.87 -22.80
C THR A 10 57.19 -25.38 -21.86
N LEU A 11 57.16 -24.87 -20.64
CA LEU A 11 56.07 -25.07 -19.65
C LEU A 11 54.92 -24.11 -19.98
N THR A 12 53.80 -24.62 -20.47
CA THR A 12 52.55 -23.88 -20.62
C THR A 12 51.77 -23.93 -19.32
N THR A 13 51.73 -22.84 -18.60
CA THR A 13 50.86 -22.68 -17.40
C THR A 13 49.42 -22.43 -17.90
N LEU A 14 48.53 -23.40 -17.70
CA LEU A 14 47.07 -23.18 -17.81
C LEU A 14 46.61 -22.37 -16.60
N ALA A 15 46.23 -21.13 -16.84
CA ALA A 15 45.47 -20.35 -15.84
C ALA A 15 44.03 -20.85 -15.83
N ALA A 16 43.62 -21.52 -14.76
CA ALA A 16 42.23 -21.87 -14.53
C ALA A 16 41.43 -20.59 -14.20
N VAL A 17 40.59 -20.17 -15.13
CA VAL A 17 39.58 -19.12 -14.89
C VAL A 17 38.55 -19.74 -13.95
N ALA A 18 38.56 -19.35 -12.71
CA ALA A 18 37.49 -19.69 -11.77
C ALA A 18 36.21 -18.99 -12.26
N ALA A 19 35.29 -19.75 -12.84
CA ALA A 19 33.94 -19.30 -13.11
C ALA A 19 33.28 -18.95 -11.77
N GLY A 20 33.20 -17.66 -11.46
CA GLY A 20 32.46 -17.17 -10.31
C GLY A 20 31.01 -17.61 -10.44
N HIS A 21 30.52 -18.39 -9.50
CA HIS A 21 29.09 -18.70 -9.41
C HIS A 21 28.34 -17.36 -9.31
N PRO A 22 27.28 -17.14 -10.10
CA PRO A 22 26.47 -15.94 -9.96
C PRO A 22 25.96 -15.90 -8.52
N LYS A 23 26.26 -14.79 -7.82
CA LYS A 23 25.76 -14.53 -6.47
C LYS A 23 24.23 -14.65 -6.57
N PRO A 24 23.57 -15.44 -5.69
CA PRO A 24 22.12 -15.51 -5.69
C PRO A 24 21.58 -14.09 -5.60
N PRO A 25 20.50 -13.72 -6.35
CA PRO A 25 19.92 -12.39 -6.27
C PRO A 25 19.62 -12.13 -4.80
N SER A 26 20.07 -10.97 -4.30
CA SER A 26 19.72 -10.54 -2.93
C SER A 26 18.21 -10.68 -2.82
N GLN A 27 17.73 -11.44 -1.83
CA GLN A 27 16.30 -11.55 -1.58
C GLN A 27 15.75 -10.13 -1.46
N THR A 28 14.95 -9.74 -2.44
CA THR A 28 14.31 -8.44 -2.44
C THR A 28 13.26 -8.43 -1.33
N PHE A 29 13.22 -7.36 -0.55
CA PHE A 29 12.31 -7.22 0.59
C PHE A 29 10.86 -7.42 0.13
N PHE A 30 10.09 -8.21 0.86
CA PHE A 30 8.67 -8.43 0.68
C PHE A 30 7.91 -7.83 1.87
N TYR A 31 6.98 -6.91 1.57
CA TYR A 31 6.20 -6.26 2.60
C TYR A 31 5.05 -7.18 3.04
N LYS A 32 4.97 -7.43 4.33
CA LYS A 32 3.92 -8.12 5.06
C LYS A 32 3.29 -7.09 5.97
N GLY A 33 2.29 -6.39 5.47
CA GLY A 33 1.83 -5.15 6.08
C GLY A 33 0.41 -5.24 6.64
N HIS A 34 0.13 -4.34 7.56
CA HIS A 34 -1.22 -4.04 8.02
C HIS A 34 -1.47 -2.54 7.91
N ASP A 35 -2.70 -2.15 7.55
CA ASP A 35 -3.17 -0.79 7.81
C ASP A 35 -3.53 -0.69 9.30
N LEU A 36 -2.93 0.24 10.01
CA LEU A 36 -3.17 0.46 11.43
C LEU A 36 -3.55 1.92 11.71
N SER A 37 -4.18 2.56 10.75
CA SER A 37 -4.52 3.98 10.83
C SER A 37 -5.52 4.28 11.95
N SER A 38 -6.43 3.36 12.27
CA SER A 38 -7.41 3.55 13.36
C SER A 38 -6.88 3.19 14.75
N LEU A 39 -5.67 2.57 14.86
CA LEU A 39 -5.17 2.02 16.12
C LEU A 39 -5.06 3.08 17.23
N GLY A 40 -4.59 4.29 16.93
CA GLY A 40 -4.52 5.37 17.92
C GLY A 40 -5.88 5.77 18.47
N THR A 41 -6.91 5.79 17.64
CA THR A 41 -8.29 6.05 18.06
C THR A 41 -8.81 4.91 18.94
N MET A 42 -8.53 3.67 18.60
CA MET A 42 -8.92 2.52 19.43
C MET A 42 -8.31 2.61 20.82
N GLU A 43 -7.03 2.87 20.92
CA GLU A 43 -6.32 2.97 22.19
C GLU A 43 -6.76 4.18 23.04
N THR A 44 -7.09 5.32 22.42
CA THR A 44 -7.60 6.51 23.14
C THR A 44 -9.05 6.37 23.58
N SER A 45 -9.78 5.37 23.08
CA SER A 45 -11.14 5.02 23.47
C SER A 45 -11.19 3.90 24.52
N ASP A 46 -10.10 3.71 25.28
CA ASP A 46 -9.94 2.70 26.33
C ASP A 46 -10.11 1.25 25.85
N ASN A 47 -10.02 0.99 24.54
CA ASN A 47 -10.03 -0.36 24.00
C ASN A 47 -8.70 -1.06 24.31
N ILE A 48 -8.78 -2.35 24.66
CA ILE A 48 -7.61 -3.17 25.00
C ILE A 48 -7.53 -4.40 24.10
N TYR A 49 -6.32 -4.91 23.92
CA TYR A 49 -6.06 -6.12 23.14
C TYR A 49 -5.45 -7.20 24.04
N ILE A 50 -5.98 -8.41 23.89
CA ILE A 50 -5.58 -9.59 24.64
C ILE A 50 -4.89 -10.57 23.70
N ASP A 51 -3.67 -10.93 24.03
CA ASP A 51 -2.93 -11.99 23.34
C ASP A 51 -3.31 -13.36 23.90
N THR A 52 -4.17 -14.06 23.19
CA THR A 52 -4.69 -15.37 23.60
C THR A 52 -3.59 -16.44 23.54
N SER A 53 -2.57 -16.27 22.70
CA SER A 53 -1.44 -17.20 22.57
C SER A 53 -0.46 -17.10 23.76
N ARG A 54 -0.50 -15.99 24.53
CA ARG A 54 0.39 -15.73 25.66
C ARG A 54 -0.38 -15.69 26.99
N GLY A 55 -1.31 -16.63 27.17
CA GLY A 55 -2.06 -16.76 28.42
C GLY A 55 -3.00 -15.59 28.71
N ASN A 56 -3.59 -15.01 27.69
CA ASN A 56 -4.48 -13.84 27.77
C ASN A 56 -3.80 -12.59 28.36
N ALA A 57 -2.56 -12.35 27.98
CA ALA A 57 -1.86 -11.14 28.39
C ALA A 57 -2.38 -9.92 27.63
N THR A 58 -2.62 -8.81 28.34
CA THR A 58 -2.89 -7.51 27.70
C THR A 58 -1.63 -7.01 27.01
N ARG A 59 -1.72 -6.74 25.71
CA ARG A 59 -0.59 -6.28 24.90
C ARG A 59 -1.05 -5.29 23.83
N PRO A 60 -0.18 -4.36 23.36
CA PRO A 60 -0.48 -3.55 22.19
C PRO A 60 -0.80 -4.42 20.95
N ALA A 61 -1.80 -4.03 20.18
CA ALA A 61 -2.19 -4.80 18.98
C ALA A 61 -1.06 -4.92 17.96
N ASP A 62 -0.28 -3.87 17.77
CA ASP A 62 0.86 -3.87 16.85
C ASP A 62 1.99 -4.81 17.29
N ASP A 63 2.18 -5.03 18.61
CA ASP A 63 3.14 -6.03 19.10
C ASP A 63 2.63 -7.46 18.84
N ILE A 64 1.31 -7.69 18.95
CA ILE A 64 0.70 -8.99 18.65
C ILE A 64 0.83 -9.29 17.15
N LEU A 65 0.51 -8.32 16.30
CA LEU A 65 0.61 -8.44 14.84
C LEU A 65 2.05 -8.56 14.35
N ALA A 66 3.00 -7.89 15.03
CA ALA A 66 4.43 -8.03 14.74
C ALA A 66 4.94 -9.44 15.05
N ASP A 67 4.53 -10.02 16.17
CA ASP A 67 4.81 -11.43 16.49
C ASP A 67 4.18 -12.35 15.43
N GLY A 68 3.07 -11.94 14.81
CA GLY A 68 2.39 -12.61 13.70
C GLY A 68 3.04 -12.44 12.32
N GLY A 69 4.23 -11.82 12.26
CA GLY A 69 5.04 -11.70 11.04
C GLY A 69 4.90 -10.37 10.29
N MET A 70 4.15 -9.40 10.83
CA MET A 70 4.07 -8.05 10.26
C MET A 70 5.46 -7.38 10.22
N ASN A 71 5.82 -6.77 9.08
CA ASN A 71 7.07 -6.02 8.91
C ASN A 71 6.86 -4.61 8.35
N GLY A 72 5.61 -4.25 8.00
CA GLY A 72 5.26 -2.95 7.45
C GLY A 72 3.92 -2.44 7.99
N VAL A 73 3.75 -1.13 8.04
CA VAL A 73 2.51 -0.46 8.44
C VAL A 73 2.11 0.56 7.39
N ARG A 74 0.87 0.47 6.91
CA ARG A 74 0.21 1.47 6.08
C ARG A 74 -0.53 2.44 6.99
N LEU A 75 -0.44 3.73 6.67
CA LEU A 75 -1.12 4.82 7.36
C LEU A 75 -1.79 5.73 6.33
N ARG A 76 -3.11 5.89 6.44
CA ARG A 76 -3.84 6.90 5.65
C ARG A 76 -3.68 8.29 6.24
N LEU A 77 -3.73 9.28 5.37
CA LEU A 77 -3.64 10.69 5.76
C LEU A 77 -4.76 11.50 5.11
N TRP A 78 -5.54 12.18 5.95
CA TRP A 78 -6.55 13.16 5.57
C TRP A 78 -5.98 14.58 5.69
N VAL A 79 -6.61 15.55 5.00
CA VAL A 79 -6.08 16.92 4.92
C VAL A 79 -6.40 17.71 6.18
N ASP A 80 -7.67 17.88 6.49
CA ASP A 80 -8.15 18.62 7.66
C ASP A 80 -9.38 17.94 8.26
N PRO A 81 -9.20 16.72 8.86
CA PRO A 81 -10.32 15.95 9.37
C PRO A 81 -10.92 16.54 10.62
N GLU A 82 -12.24 16.49 10.75
CA GLU A 82 -12.93 16.82 11.98
C GLU A 82 -12.41 15.96 13.15
N GLY A 83 -12.07 16.59 14.27
CA GLY A 83 -11.51 15.88 15.42
C GLY A 83 -10.06 15.42 15.29
N GLY A 84 -9.41 15.67 14.15
CA GLY A 84 -7.97 15.46 13.93
C GLY A 84 -7.52 14.00 13.70
N THR A 85 -8.42 13.01 13.82
CA THR A 85 -8.09 11.60 13.51
C THR A 85 -7.72 11.44 12.04
N ASN A 86 -6.63 10.73 11.75
CA ASN A 86 -6.00 10.61 10.43
C ASN A 86 -5.45 11.93 9.86
N GLY A 87 -5.44 13.03 10.61
CA GLY A 87 -4.73 14.25 10.23
C GLY A 87 -3.23 14.14 10.46
N LEU A 88 -2.48 15.19 10.12
CA LEU A 88 -1.02 15.19 10.14
C LEU A 88 -0.43 14.81 11.50
N ASP A 89 -0.87 15.44 12.59
CA ASP A 89 -0.30 15.20 13.93
C ASP A 89 -0.58 13.79 14.43
N TYR A 90 -1.80 13.28 14.20
CA TYR A 90 -2.21 11.93 14.53
C TYR A 90 -1.38 10.89 13.77
N THR A 91 -1.29 11.04 12.45
CA THR A 91 -0.52 10.12 11.59
C THR A 91 0.97 10.18 11.89
N LEU A 92 1.50 11.37 12.22
CA LEU A 92 2.88 11.55 12.63
C LEU A 92 3.21 10.79 13.93
N ALA A 93 2.31 10.83 14.91
CA ALA A 93 2.49 10.09 16.16
C ALA A 93 2.56 8.57 15.92
N LEU A 94 1.65 8.03 15.11
CA LEU A 94 1.66 6.61 14.72
C LEU A 94 2.92 6.25 13.91
N ALA A 95 3.28 7.05 12.92
CA ALA A 95 4.46 6.80 12.09
C ALA A 95 5.75 6.75 12.91
N LYS A 96 5.94 7.66 13.88
CA LYS A 96 7.07 7.62 14.83
C LYS A 96 7.08 6.33 15.66
N ARG A 97 5.92 5.92 16.17
CA ARG A 97 5.77 4.68 16.95
C ARG A 97 6.22 3.47 16.16
N PHE A 98 5.67 3.31 14.94
CA PHE A 98 5.96 2.13 14.11
C PHE A 98 7.40 2.13 13.58
N GLN A 99 7.92 3.30 13.20
CA GLN A 99 9.34 3.42 12.80
C GLN A 99 10.29 3.05 13.95
N ALA A 100 10.00 3.49 15.19
CA ALA A 100 10.80 3.16 16.37
C ALA A 100 10.80 1.64 16.69
N ARG A 101 9.74 0.92 16.27
CA ARG A 101 9.66 -0.54 16.34
C ARG A 101 10.31 -1.27 15.15
N GLY A 102 10.85 -0.54 14.19
CA GLY A 102 11.56 -1.08 13.04
C GLY A 102 10.69 -1.50 11.86
N HIS A 103 9.40 -1.12 11.85
CA HIS A 103 8.52 -1.39 10.72
C HIS A 103 8.82 -0.48 9.54
N ARG A 104 8.63 -1.02 8.32
CA ARG A 104 8.58 -0.23 7.09
C ARG A 104 7.29 0.56 7.05
N LEU A 105 7.36 1.80 6.53
CA LEU A 105 6.20 2.69 6.52
C LEU A 105 5.71 2.96 5.10
N TYR A 106 4.39 2.90 4.94
CA TYR A 106 3.67 3.29 3.75
C TYR A 106 2.66 4.38 4.11
N LEU A 107 2.77 5.57 3.51
CA LEU A 107 1.82 6.67 3.65
C LEU A 107 0.86 6.68 2.47
N ASP A 108 -0.43 6.74 2.76
CA ASP A 108 -1.49 6.82 1.77
C ASP A 108 -2.24 8.15 1.87
N PHE A 109 -2.01 9.03 0.91
CA PHE A 109 -2.71 10.31 0.81
C PHE A 109 -4.12 10.11 0.26
N HIS A 110 -5.16 10.47 1.02
CA HIS A 110 -6.53 10.50 0.52
C HIS A 110 -6.87 11.79 -0.23
N PHE A 111 -6.15 12.90 0.02
CA PHE A 111 -6.42 14.23 -0.52
C PHE A 111 -7.85 14.72 -0.25
N ALA A 112 -8.40 14.35 0.89
CA ALA A 112 -9.74 14.69 1.34
C ALA A 112 -9.72 14.93 2.86
N ASP A 113 -10.76 15.55 3.41
CA ASP A 113 -10.91 15.75 4.86
C ASP A 113 -11.51 14.51 5.55
N SER A 114 -11.90 13.50 4.77
CA SER A 114 -12.49 12.24 5.20
C SER A 114 -12.14 11.12 4.20
N TRP A 115 -12.93 10.06 4.19
CA TRP A 115 -12.77 8.96 3.24
C TRP A 115 -12.79 9.44 1.79
N ALA A 116 -11.76 9.05 1.05
CA ALA A 116 -11.70 9.05 -0.39
C ALA A 116 -11.61 7.58 -0.86
N ASP A 117 -12.51 7.17 -1.74
CA ASP A 117 -12.64 5.81 -2.26
C ASP A 117 -13.19 5.86 -3.70
N PRO A 118 -13.36 4.73 -4.41
CA PRO A 118 -13.82 4.75 -5.80
C PRO A 118 -15.19 5.40 -6.02
N SER A 119 -16.02 5.50 -4.96
CA SER A 119 -17.36 6.11 -5.04
C SER A 119 -17.35 7.61 -4.73
N LYS A 120 -16.29 8.13 -4.10
CA LYS A 120 -16.18 9.55 -3.69
C LYS A 120 -14.73 9.97 -3.52
N GLN A 121 -14.41 11.15 -4.06
CA GLN A 121 -13.09 11.77 -3.96
C GLN A 121 -13.28 13.29 -3.71
N PRO A 122 -13.83 13.69 -2.54
CA PRO A 122 -14.18 15.08 -2.29
C PRO A 122 -12.92 15.95 -2.19
N THR A 123 -12.96 17.12 -2.82
CA THR A 123 -11.94 18.15 -2.60
C THR A 123 -12.04 18.66 -1.16
N PRO A 124 -10.90 18.81 -0.42
CA PRO A 124 -10.90 19.37 0.93
C PRO A 124 -11.58 20.72 1.00
N ALA A 125 -12.35 20.98 2.06
CA ALA A 125 -13.14 22.21 2.21
C ALA A 125 -12.27 23.48 2.23
N SER A 126 -11.04 23.38 2.71
CA SER A 126 -10.10 24.51 2.77
C SER A 126 -9.34 24.76 1.45
N TRP A 127 -9.48 23.88 0.45
CA TRP A 127 -8.76 23.99 -0.82
C TRP A 127 -9.55 24.82 -1.85
N PRO A 128 -8.89 25.21 -2.98
CA PRO A 128 -9.53 26.00 -4.01
C PRO A 128 -10.82 25.36 -4.50
N HIS A 129 -11.91 26.16 -4.50
CA HIS A 129 -13.19 25.76 -5.05
C HIS A 129 -13.11 25.56 -6.58
N PRO A 130 -13.92 24.71 -7.21
CA PRO A 130 -13.86 24.42 -8.65
C PRO A 130 -13.88 25.63 -9.57
N ASP A 131 -14.55 26.73 -9.19
CA ASP A 131 -14.57 27.98 -9.95
C ASP A 131 -13.24 28.74 -9.97
N GLN A 132 -12.32 28.44 -9.04
CA GLN A 132 -10.96 28.99 -9.03
C GLN A 132 -10.02 28.24 -10.01
N GLY A 133 -10.50 27.14 -10.58
CA GLY A 133 -9.86 26.41 -11.68
C GLY A 133 -8.83 25.38 -11.27
N LEU A 134 -8.46 24.55 -12.25
CA LEU A 134 -7.57 23.40 -12.10
C LEU A 134 -6.15 23.80 -11.65
N GLU A 135 -5.64 24.91 -12.18
CA GLU A 135 -4.27 25.41 -11.86
C GLU A 135 -4.12 25.75 -10.36
N ALA A 136 -5.11 26.43 -9.79
CA ALA A 136 -5.11 26.78 -8.37
C ALA A 136 -5.13 25.49 -7.51
N LEU A 137 -5.99 24.54 -7.86
CA LEU A 137 -6.08 23.25 -7.16
C LEU A 137 -4.77 22.45 -7.27
N ALA A 138 -4.18 22.37 -8.46
CA ALA A 138 -2.92 21.66 -8.70
C ALA A 138 -1.75 22.30 -7.91
N SER A 139 -1.70 23.62 -7.86
CA SER A 139 -0.68 24.34 -7.07
C SER A 139 -0.82 24.06 -5.57
N THR A 140 -2.05 24.05 -5.05
CA THR A 140 -2.34 23.71 -3.65
C THR A 140 -1.96 22.27 -3.34
N LEU A 141 -2.33 21.33 -4.18
CA LEU A 141 -1.98 19.91 -4.05
C LEU A 141 -0.46 19.70 -4.00
N ARG A 142 0.29 20.33 -4.93
CA ARG A 142 1.76 20.27 -4.94
C ARG A 142 2.36 20.78 -3.64
N ALA A 143 1.90 21.95 -3.18
CA ALA A 143 2.38 22.53 -1.93
C ALA A 143 2.06 21.64 -0.73
N TYR A 144 0.84 21.09 -0.66
CA TYR A 144 0.41 20.20 0.41
C TYR A 144 1.27 18.94 0.51
N VAL A 145 1.51 18.25 -0.61
CA VAL A 145 2.35 17.04 -0.62
C VAL A 145 3.77 17.36 -0.15
N ARG A 146 4.37 18.43 -0.71
CA ARG A 146 5.71 18.88 -0.30
C ARG A 146 5.77 19.16 1.20
N ASP A 147 4.89 20.02 1.71
CA ASP A 147 4.96 20.53 3.08
C ASP A 147 4.65 19.42 4.10
N THR A 148 3.77 18.51 3.76
CA THR A 148 3.46 17.30 4.55
C THR A 148 4.68 16.40 4.68
N LEU A 149 5.32 16.03 3.57
CA LEU A 149 6.51 15.17 3.58
C LEU A 149 7.69 15.83 4.27
N VAL A 150 7.87 17.15 4.08
CA VAL A 150 8.87 17.94 4.84
C VAL A 150 8.57 17.91 6.35
N SER A 151 7.31 17.97 6.76
CA SER A 151 6.91 17.90 8.17
C SER A 151 7.26 16.54 8.79
N PHE A 152 6.96 15.43 8.11
CA PHE A 152 7.37 14.09 8.53
C PHE A 152 8.89 13.96 8.63
N SER A 153 9.63 14.44 7.62
CA SER A 153 11.09 14.43 7.62
C SER A 153 11.70 15.19 8.78
N ARG A 154 11.24 16.41 9.02
CA ARG A 154 11.69 17.22 10.16
C ARG A 154 11.42 16.56 11.50
N ALA A 155 10.38 15.76 11.58
CA ALA A 155 10.04 14.99 12.77
C ALA A 155 10.80 13.64 12.88
N GLY A 156 11.69 13.35 11.93
CA GLY A 156 12.53 12.14 11.94
C GLY A 156 11.84 10.90 11.36
N VAL A 157 10.72 11.06 10.62
CA VAL A 157 9.97 9.95 10.00
C VAL A 157 10.33 9.82 8.53
N ALA A 158 10.62 8.59 8.08
CA ALA A 158 10.87 8.25 6.69
C ALA A 158 9.90 7.17 6.20
N PHE A 159 9.32 7.38 5.03
CA PHE A 159 8.46 6.41 4.37
C PHE A 159 9.23 5.62 3.30
N ASP A 160 8.90 4.34 3.14
CA ASP A 160 9.39 3.50 2.04
C ASP A 160 8.54 3.69 0.79
N ILE A 161 7.23 3.88 0.98
CA ILE A 161 6.22 4.02 -0.08
C ILE A 161 5.29 5.20 0.27
N VAL A 162 4.90 5.95 -0.75
CA VAL A 162 3.88 7.01 -0.65
C VAL A 162 2.89 6.85 -1.80
N SER A 163 1.62 6.64 -1.48
CA SER A 163 0.52 6.65 -2.45
C SER A 163 0.07 8.09 -2.71
N LEU A 164 0.05 8.49 -3.96
CA LEU A 164 -0.42 9.82 -4.38
C LEU A 164 -1.91 9.74 -4.78
N GLY A 165 -2.74 9.48 -3.79
CA GLY A 165 -4.17 9.24 -3.87
C GLY A 165 -4.56 7.81 -3.50
N ASN A 166 -5.71 7.65 -2.84
CA ASN A 166 -6.31 6.38 -2.47
C ASN A 166 -7.39 6.00 -3.47
N GLU A 167 -7.27 4.80 -4.06
CA GLU A 167 -8.26 4.19 -4.97
C GLU A 167 -8.80 5.14 -6.05
N ILE A 168 -7.88 5.78 -6.76
CA ILE A 168 -8.18 6.85 -7.70
C ILE A 168 -8.71 6.38 -9.07
N ARG A 169 -9.42 5.25 -9.15
CA ARG A 169 -10.01 4.76 -10.40
C ARG A 169 -10.85 5.82 -11.08
N HIS A 170 -11.70 6.51 -10.33
CA HIS A 170 -12.54 7.62 -10.82
C HIS A 170 -11.85 9.00 -10.64
N GLY A 171 -10.52 9.01 -10.55
CA GLY A 171 -9.75 10.22 -10.35
C GLY A 171 -9.67 10.65 -8.89
N MET A 172 -9.30 11.90 -8.64
CA MET A 172 -9.15 12.50 -7.32
C MET A 172 -9.68 13.93 -7.33
N LEU A 173 -9.99 14.51 -6.15
CA LEU A 173 -10.33 15.93 -5.99
C LEU A 173 -11.49 16.34 -6.90
N TRP A 174 -12.62 15.65 -6.75
CA TRP A 174 -13.82 15.94 -7.54
C TRP A 174 -14.41 17.31 -7.24
N PRO A 175 -15.08 17.95 -8.24
CA PRO A 175 -15.39 17.43 -9.57
C PRO A 175 -14.27 17.61 -10.61
N LEU A 176 -13.22 18.41 -10.34
CA LEU A 176 -12.25 18.79 -11.36
C LEU A 176 -11.41 17.59 -11.87
N GLY A 177 -10.99 16.71 -10.97
CA GLY A 177 -10.20 15.53 -11.32
C GLY A 177 -11.02 14.25 -11.53
N TYR A 178 -12.37 14.35 -11.63
CA TYR A 178 -13.25 13.20 -11.87
C TYR A 178 -13.00 12.56 -13.23
N VAL A 179 -12.98 11.23 -13.25
CA VAL A 179 -12.88 10.41 -14.46
C VAL A 179 -13.99 9.37 -14.46
N ASP A 180 -14.82 9.36 -15.52
CA ASP A 180 -15.81 8.33 -15.73
C ASP A 180 -15.18 7.16 -16.51
N VAL A 181 -14.88 6.07 -15.82
CA VAL A 181 -14.27 4.86 -16.40
C VAL A 181 -15.28 3.74 -16.67
N ASP A 182 -16.49 3.82 -16.10
CA ASP A 182 -17.48 2.76 -16.18
C ASP A 182 -18.40 2.90 -17.40
N THR A 183 -18.76 4.13 -17.74
CA THR A 183 -19.74 4.40 -18.81
C THR A 183 -19.08 4.75 -20.15
N GLN A 184 -17.80 5.05 -20.18
CA GLN A 184 -17.08 5.47 -21.38
C GLN A 184 -16.39 4.29 -22.09
N PRO A 185 -16.46 4.21 -23.43
CA PRO A 185 -15.58 3.30 -24.17
C PRO A 185 -14.12 3.61 -23.88
N HIS A 186 -13.28 2.60 -23.75
CA HIS A 186 -11.87 2.76 -23.41
C HIS A 186 -11.12 3.80 -24.26
N ALA A 187 -11.50 3.94 -25.55
CA ALA A 187 -10.94 4.97 -26.44
C ALA A 187 -11.33 6.41 -26.07
N ALA A 188 -12.37 6.61 -25.27
CA ALA A 188 -12.81 7.93 -24.81
C ALA A 188 -12.16 8.35 -23.49
N LEU A 189 -11.57 7.40 -22.74
CA LEU A 189 -10.95 7.65 -21.43
C LEU A 189 -9.84 8.71 -21.52
N VAL A 190 -9.05 8.71 -22.58
CA VAL A 190 -7.94 9.66 -22.77
C VAL A 190 -8.38 11.13 -22.65
N ARG A 191 -9.59 11.47 -23.10
CA ARG A 191 -10.09 12.86 -23.03
C ARG A 191 -10.44 13.29 -21.61
N ASN A 192 -10.85 12.37 -20.78
CA ASN A 192 -11.29 12.64 -19.42
C ASN A 192 -10.11 12.67 -18.43
N PHE A 193 -8.95 12.12 -18.82
CA PHE A 193 -7.77 12.01 -17.96
C PHE A 193 -6.92 13.28 -17.87
N SER A 194 -7.12 14.30 -18.70
CA SER A 194 -6.25 15.50 -18.72
C SER A 194 -6.17 16.22 -17.38
N ASN A 195 -7.31 16.37 -16.70
CA ASN A 195 -7.34 17.02 -15.39
C ASN A 195 -6.68 16.14 -14.32
N LEU A 196 -7.00 14.84 -14.30
CA LEU A 196 -6.37 13.88 -13.41
C LEU A 196 -4.84 13.84 -13.64
N ALA A 197 -4.40 13.82 -14.89
CA ALA A 197 -2.98 13.85 -15.24
C ALA A 197 -2.28 15.11 -14.72
N THR A 198 -2.94 16.27 -14.80
CA THR A 198 -2.42 17.53 -14.23
C THR A 198 -2.30 17.45 -12.71
N LEU A 199 -3.34 16.96 -12.02
CA LEU A 199 -3.35 16.81 -10.56
C LEU A 199 -2.31 15.78 -10.10
N TYR A 200 -2.26 14.61 -10.73
CA TYR A 200 -1.27 13.59 -10.39
C TYR A 200 0.17 14.10 -10.59
N SER A 201 0.43 14.80 -11.69
CA SER A 201 1.74 15.41 -11.96
C SER A 201 2.10 16.47 -10.92
N ALA A 202 1.12 17.24 -10.44
CA ALA A 202 1.32 18.21 -9.37
C ALA A 202 1.65 17.53 -8.02
N ALA A 203 0.94 16.45 -7.66
CA ALA A 203 1.24 15.66 -6.47
C ALA A 203 2.65 15.06 -6.53
N ARG A 204 3.02 14.48 -7.69
CA ARG A 204 4.38 13.94 -7.92
C ARG A 204 5.44 15.03 -7.80
N ALA A 205 5.22 16.19 -8.40
CA ALA A 205 6.14 17.32 -8.28
C ALA A 205 6.29 17.79 -6.83
N GLY A 206 5.23 17.75 -6.02
CA GLY A 206 5.29 18.05 -4.59
C GLY A 206 6.15 17.05 -3.83
N LEU A 207 6.07 15.76 -4.17
CA LEU A 207 6.96 14.74 -3.61
C LEU A 207 8.42 15.04 -4.00
N ASP A 208 8.71 15.31 -5.27
CA ASP A 208 10.08 15.62 -5.72
C ASP A 208 10.62 16.87 -5.03
N ASP A 209 9.84 17.96 -4.94
CA ASP A 209 10.21 19.20 -4.23
C ASP A 209 10.57 18.95 -2.76
N ALA A 210 9.89 18.01 -2.07
CA ALA A 210 10.17 17.73 -0.67
C ALA A 210 11.59 17.16 -0.48
N PHE A 211 12.13 16.44 -1.46
CA PHE A 211 13.46 15.84 -1.40
C PHE A 211 14.56 16.78 -1.95
N ASP A 212 14.28 17.59 -2.96
CA ASP A 212 15.21 18.60 -3.48
C ASP A 212 15.55 19.67 -2.42
N VAL A 213 14.57 20.08 -1.62
CA VAL A 213 14.80 21.03 -0.49
C VAL A 213 15.76 20.44 0.55
N HIS A 214 15.73 19.13 0.78
CA HIS A 214 16.62 18.47 1.74
C HIS A 214 18.06 18.36 1.24
N ASP A 215 18.29 18.12 -0.03
CA ASP A 215 19.64 18.09 -0.62
C ASP A 215 20.33 19.47 -0.47
N HIS A 216 19.61 20.55 -0.70
CA HIS A 216 20.14 21.89 -0.52
C HIS A 216 20.42 22.27 0.95
N ALA A 217 19.59 21.82 1.90
CA ALA A 217 19.77 22.08 3.33
C ALA A 217 20.96 21.28 3.92
N SER A 218 21.18 20.05 3.49
CA SER A 218 22.31 19.20 3.93
C SER A 218 23.67 19.76 3.46
N HIS A 219 23.73 20.43 2.32
CA HIS A 219 24.93 21.12 1.82
C HIS A 219 25.20 22.46 2.53
N ALA A 220 24.20 23.06 3.16
CA ALA A 220 24.33 24.33 3.88
C ALA A 220 24.70 24.19 5.38
N GLY A 221 25.00 22.98 5.87
CA GLY A 221 25.48 22.74 7.25
C GLY A 221 24.38 22.83 8.33
N GLY A 222 23.12 22.81 7.96
CA GLY A 222 21.99 22.87 8.88
C GLY A 222 21.23 21.55 8.97
N GLY A 223 21.56 20.72 9.95
CA GLY A 223 20.77 19.58 10.41
C GLY A 223 20.61 18.43 9.40
N SER A 224 21.03 17.23 9.78
CA SER A 224 20.82 16.02 8.99
C SER A 224 19.31 15.75 8.82
N GLY A 225 18.75 16.04 7.66
CA GLY A 225 17.45 15.50 7.28
C GLY A 225 17.51 13.97 7.26
N VAL A 226 16.49 13.33 7.79
CA VAL A 226 16.43 11.86 7.94
C VAL A 226 16.33 11.14 6.59
N PHE A 227 15.94 11.83 5.54
CA PHE A 227 15.81 11.22 4.21
C PHE A 227 17.16 11.11 3.50
N SER A 228 17.67 9.89 3.43
CA SER A 228 18.76 9.54 2.51
C SER A 228 18.27 9.12 1.11
N LYS A 229 16.97 8.89 0.95
CA LYS A 229 16.35 8.41 -0.29
C LYS A 229 14.87 8.80 -0.34
N PRO A 230 14.34 9.29 -1.50
CA PRO A 230 12.90 9.48 -1.67
C PRO A 230 12.13 8.14 -1.57
N PRO A 231 10.90 8.16 -1.05
CA PRO A 231 10.02 7.01 -1.05
C PRO A 231 9.63 6.63 -2.48
N LEU A 232 9.20 5.39 -2.66
CA LEU A 232 8.60 4.97 -3.92
C LEU A 232 7.21 5.62 -4.06
N ALA A 233 6.99 6.34 -5.17
CA ALA A 233 5.67 6.87 -5.50
C ALA A 233 4.77 5.76 -6.03
N MET A 234 3.62 5.57 -5.41
CA MET A 234 2.63 4.57 -5.77
C MET A 234 1.40 5.21 -6.41
N ILE A 235 0.82 4.55 -7.40
CA ILE A 235 -0.56 4.75 -7.81
C ILE A 235 -1.38 3.61 -7.20
N HIS A 236 -2.41 3.97 -6.43
CA HIS A 236 -3.34 3.03 -5.80
C HIS A 236 -4.70 3.07 -6.51
N ILE A 237 -5.11 1.94 -7.05
CA ILE A 237 -6.40 1.75 -7.75
C ILE A 237 -7.06 0.48 -7.22
N ASP A 238 -8.38 0.50 -7.10
CA ASP A 238 -9.18 -0.69 -6.82
C ASP A 238 -9.26 -1.65 -8.02
N ASP A 239 -9.98 -2.75 -7.87
CA ASP A 239 -10.18 -3.76 -8.93
C ASP A 239 -8.88 -4.28 -9.57
N GLY A 240 -7.84 -4.50 -8.76
CA GLY A 240 -6.53 -4.98 -9.24
C GLY A 240 -6.57 -6.27 -10.05
N TRP A 241 -7.64 -7.05 -9.94
CA TRP A 241 -7.90 -8.25 -10.70
C TRP A 241 -8.32 -8.00 -12.16
N ASN A 242 -8.85 -6.80 -12.46
CA ASN A 242 -9.44 -6.47 -13.75
C ASN A 242 -8.40 -5.92 -14.74
N LEU A 243 -7.64 -6.83 -15.37
CA LEU A 243 -6.58 -6.45 -16.31
C LEU A 243 -7.03 -5.50 -17.42
N THR A 244 -8.25 -5.66 -17.92
CA THR A 244 -8.78 -4.83 -19.01
C THR A 244 -8.95 -3.38 -18.55
N LEU A 245 -9.53 -3.19 -17.37
CA LEU A 245 -9.67 -1.89 -16.74
C LEU A 245 -8.30 -1.26 -16.48
N GLN A 246 -7.40 -2.01 -15.84
CA GLN A 246 -6.09 -1.50 -15.46
C GLN A 246 -5.27 -1.04 -16.66
N ARG A 247 -5.24 -1.82 -17.75
CA ARG A 247 -4.55 -1.43 -19.00
C ARG A 247 -5.15 -0.17 -19.61
N ALA A 248 -6.48 -0.06 -19.64
CA ALA A 248 -7.14 1.11 -20.19
C ALA A 248 -6.85 2.35 -19.36
N TRP A 249 -6.88 2.23 -18.03
CA TRP A 249 -6.65 3.32 -17.09
C TRP A 249 -5.21 3.86 -17.19
N PHE A 250 -4.21 2.99 -17.05
CA PHE A 250 -2.79 3.40 -17.15
C PHE A 250 -2.43 3.89 -18.55
N GLY A 251 -3.00 3.27 -19.60
CA GLY A 251 -2.85 3.75 -20.97
C GLY A 251 -3.44 5.14 -21.19
N ALA A 252 -4.59 5.45 -20.60
CA ALA A 252 -5.21 6.77 -20.67
C ALA A 252 -4.40 7.82 -19.88
N LEU A 253 -3.87 7.46 -18.72
CA LEU A 253 -3.00 8.34 -17.93
C LEU A 253 -1.72 8.70 -18.70
N GLU A 254 -1.05 7.71 -19.32
CA GLU A 254 0.13 7.93 -20.17
C GLU A 254 -0.20 8.81 -21.39
N ALA A 255 -1.30 8.52 -22.08
CA ALA A 255 -1.75 9.29 -23.24
C ALA A 255 -2.12 10.74 -22.89
N SER A 256 -2.45 11.01 -21.62
CA SER A 256 -2.72 12.35 -21.09
C SER A 256 -1.47 13.07 -20.59
N GLY A 257 -0.29 12.51 -20.78
CA GLY A 257 1.01 13.17 -20.53
C GLY A 257 1.73 12.75 -19.27
N VAL A 258 1.20 11.83 -18.46
CA VAL A 258 1.95 11.29 -17.30
C VAL A 258 2.90 10.22 -17.78
N ALA A 259 4.19 10.55 -17.80
CA ALA A 259 5.22 9.62 -18.24
C ALA A 259 5.42 8.46 -17.24
N ARG A 260 5.79 7.27 -17.72
CA ARG A 260 6.04 6.08 -16.88
C ARG A 260 6.93 6.31 -15.66
N PRO A 261 7.98 7.14 -15.70
CA PRO A 261 8.79 7.41 -14.50
C PRO A 261 8.07 8.21 -13.41
N ALA A 262 6.86 8.74 -13.65
CA ALA A 262 6.13 9.52 -12.67
C ALA A 262 5.59 8.70 -11.49
N TRP A 263 5.52 7.37 -11.63
CA TRP A 263 5.27 6.46 -10.50
C TRP A 263 6.26 5.31 -10.50
N ASP A 264 6.50 4.73 -9.34
CA ASP A 264 7.51 3.68 -9.15
C ASP A 264 6.86 2.31 -8.93
N VAL A 265 5.65 2.27 -8.37
CA VAL A 265 5.00 1.07 -7.86
C VAL A 265 3.50 1.11 -8.17
N PHE A 266 2.92 -0.05 -8.45
CA PHE A 266 1.48 -0.25 -8.52
C PHE A 266 0.94 -0.73 -7.16
N GLY A 267 -0.14 -0.12 -6.67
CA GLY A 267 -0.94 -0.57 -5.54
C GLY A 267 -2.35 -0.92 -5.98
N PHE A 268 -2.85 -2.07 -5.53
CA PHE A 268 -4.19 -2.52 -5.88
C PHE A 268 -4.95 -3.00 -4.66
N SER A 269 -6.24 -2.66 -4.57
CA SER A 269 -7.17 -3.31 -3.65
C SER A 269 -7.67 -4.62 -4.28
N PHE A 270 -7.87 -5.64 -3.42
CA PHE A 270 -8.40 -6.93 -3.84
C PHE A 270 -9.27 -7.54 -2.75
N TYR A 271 -10.58 -7.57 -3.00
CA TYR A 271 -11.59 -8.07 -2.08
C TYR A 271 -12.51 -9.11 -2.75
N PRO A 272 -12.90 -10.18 -2.05
CA PRO A 272 -13.67 -11.29 -2.65
C PRO A 272 -15.19 -11.18 -2.51
N PHE A 273 -15.70 -10.24 -1.70
CA PHE A 273 -17.04 -10.34 -1.09
C PHE A 273 -18.22 -10.05 -2.02
N TYR A 274 -17.99 -9.60 -3.24
CA TYR A 274 -19.08 -9.05 -4.05
C TYR A 274 -19.47 -9.94 -5.24
N GLY A 275 -19.25 -11.27 -5.14
CA GLY A 275 -19.59 -12.21 -6.20
C GLY A 275 -19.00 -11.85 -7.56
N THR A 276 -17.94 -11.09 -7.56
CA THR A 276 -17.29 -10.54 -8.74
C THR A 276 -16.35 -11.57 -9.38
N PRO A 277 -15.90 -11.38 -10.63
CA PRO A 277 -14.81 -12.17 -11.20
C PRO A 277 -13.43 -11.87 -10.58
N ALA A 278 -13.39 -11.32 -9.36
CA ALA A 278 -12.20 -11.00 -8.57
C ALA A 278 -11.54 -12.27 -8.00
N THR A 279 -11.17 -13.21 -8.86
CA THR A 279 -10.53 -14.46 -8.47
C THR A 279 -9.01 -14.33 -8.35
N PHE A 280 -8.36 -15.26 -7.63
CA PHE A 280 -6.89 -15.34 -7.61
C PHE A 280 -6.29 -15.54 -9.01
N ALA A 281 -6.99 -16.26 -9.88
CA ALA A 281 -6.56 -16.45 -11.26
C ALA A 281 -6.58 -15.13 -12.03
N SER A 282 -7.63 -14.33 -11.88
CA SER A 282 -7.75 -13.00 -12.50
C SER A 282 -6.71 -12.04 -11.94
N LEU A 283 -6.50 -12.04 -10.62
CA LEU A 283 -5.49 -11.22 -9.96
C LEU A 283 -4.08 -11.57 -10.47
N ARG A 284 -3.74 -12.86 -10.51
CA ARG A 284 -2.44 -13.34 -11.03
C ARG A 284 -2.19 -12.88 -12.46
N ALA A 285 -3.20 -13.02 -13.32
CA ALA A 285 -3.11 -12.60 -14.71
C ALA A 285 -2.88 -11.08 -14.83
N SER A 286 -3.61 -10.29 -14.04
CA SER A 286 -3.52 -8.84 -14.04
C SER A 286 -2.16 -8.35 -13.53
N LEU A 287 -1.76 -8.77 -12.33
CA LEU A 287 -0.49 -8.34 -11.71
C LEU A 287 0.71 -8.76 -12.58
N GLY A 288 0.70 -10.01 -13.08
CA GLY A 288 1.77 -10.51 -13.93
C GLY A 288 1.91 -9.75 -15.24
N ALA A 289 0.80 -9.40 -15.89
CA ALA A 289 0.78 -8.64 -17.12
C ALA A 289 1.27 -7.19 -16.90
N LEU A 290 0.73 -6.48 -15.91
CA LEU A 290 1.12 -5.10 -15.62
C LEU A 290 2.59 -5.01 -15.19
N ALA A 291 3.05 -5.88 -14.31
CA ALA A 291 4.45 -5.92 -13.90
C ALA A 291 5.39 -6.16 -15.11
N GLY A 292 5.01 -7.07 -16.01
CA GLY A 292 5.79 -7.36 -17.22
C GLY A 292 5.79 -6.23 -18.24
N GLU A 293 4.65 -5.57 -18.47
CA GLU A 293 4.48 -4.48 -19.44
C GLU A 293 5.19 -3.19 -19.02
N TYR A 294 5.21 -2.92 -17.72
CA TYR A 294 5.77 -1.68 -17.18
C TYR A 294 7.14 -1.87 -16.53
N GLY A 295 7.55 -3.08 -16.22
CA GLY A 295 8.79 -3.37 -15.50
C GLY A 295 8.80 -2.85 -14.07
N LYS A 296 7.60 -2.73 -13.43
CA LYS A 296 7.43 -2.11 -12.13
C LYS A 296 6.94 -3.09 -11.07
N PRO A 297 7.33 -2.87 -9.79
CA PRO A 297 6.78 -3.62 -8.68
C PRO A 297 5.26 -3.43 -8.55
N VAL A 298 4.60 -4.48 -8.03
CA VAL A 298 3.18 -4.50 -7.72
C VAL A 298 2.96 -4.93 -6.26
N HIS A 299 1.97 -4.33 -5.61
CA HIS A 299 1.48 -4.70 -4.29
C HIS A 299 -0.03 -4.90 -4.31
N VAL A 300 -0.54 -5.81 -3.49
CA VAL A 300 -1.92 -5.75 -3.01
C VAL A 300 -1.89 -4.93 -1.73
N VAL A 301 -2.40 -3.69 -1.79
CA VAL A 301 -2.29 -2.70 -0.70
C VAL A 301 -3.49 -2.66 0.21
N GLU A 302 -4.58 -3.33 -0.20
CA GLU A 302 -5.75 -3.58 0.61
C GLU A 302 -6.32 -4.95 0.30
N THR A 303 -6.57 -5.71 1.34
CA THR A 303 -7.37 -6.94 1.34
C THR A 303 -7.80 -7.25 2.76
N ASP A 304 -8.95 -7.87 2.92
CA ASP A 304 -9.37 -8.50 4.16
C ASP A 304 -10.23 -9.74 3.87
N TYR A 305 -10.62 -10.47 4.91
CA TYR A 305 -11.50 -11.61 4.77
C TYR A 305 -12.31 -11.83 6.06
N PRO A 306 -13.64 -12.00 5.98
CA PRO A 306 -14.48 -12.19 7.15
C PRO A 306 -14.18 -13.50 7.88
N ALA A 307 -14.12 -13.42 9.22
CA ALA A 307 -14.10 -14.61 10.07
C ALA A 307 -15.50 -15.20 10.27
N VAL A 308 -16.53 -14.36 10.19
CA VAL A 308 -17.93 -14.73 10.38
C VAL A 308 -18.78 -14.06 9.32
N CYS A 309 -19.69 -14.83 8.72
CA CYS A 309 -20.76 -14.32 7.88
C CYS A 309 -21.98 -15.23 8.12
N ASP A 310 -22.74 -14.96 9.16
CA ASP A 310 -23.73 -15.86 9.75
C ASP A 310 -25.18 -15.60 9.30
N GLY A 311 -25.34 -14.78 8.24
CA GLY A 311 -26.64 -14.50 7.64
C GLY A 311 -27.40 -13.35 8.30
N GLU A 312 -26.72 -12.47 9.03
CA GLU A 312 -27.29 -11.18 9.45
C GLU A 312 -27.70 -10.36 8.20
N TYR A 313 -27.01 -10.59 7.10
CA TYR A 313 -27.32 -10.05 5.78
C TYR A 313 -27.82 -11.18 4.87
N ASP A 314 -29.00 -11.01 4.25
CA ASP A 314 -29.60 -11.95 3.31
C ASP A 314 -29.81 -11.26 1.94
N PRO A 315 -29.17 -11.72 0.87
CA PRO A 315 -28.30 -12.92 0.82
C PRO A 315 -26.89 -12.63 1.39
N VAL A 316 -26.29 -13.68 1.97
CA VAL A 316 -24.86 -13.68 2.32
C VAL A 316 -24.06 -13.43 1.04
N PRO A 317 -23.11 -12.46 1.03
CA PRO A 317 -22.30 -12.20 -0.15
C PRO A 317 -21.55 -13.45 -0.63
N GLU A 318 -21.61 -13.73 -1.93
CA GLU A 318 -20.82 -14.81 -2.50
C GLU A 318 -19.36 -14.38 -2.64
N SER A 319 -18.45 -15.16 -2.04
CA SER A 319 -17.03 -15.01 -2.29
C SER A 319 -16.68 -15.35 -3.74
N SER A 320 -15.77 -14.61 -4.35
CA SER A 320 -15.17 -14.95 -5.65
C SER A 320 -14.37 -16.26 -5.61
N GLU A 321 -14.01 -16.73 -4.41
CA GLU A 321 -13.32 -17.99 -4.14
C GLU A 321 -14.16 -18.83 -3.14
N PRO A 322 -15.24 -19.46 -3.60
CA PRO A 322 -16.23 -20.11 -2.73
C PRO A 322 -15.70 -21.33 -1.96
N GLU A 323 -14.55 -21.86 -2.36
CA GLU A 323 -13.88 -22.96 -1.64
C GLU A 323 -13.28 -22.51 -0.30
N ILE A 324 -13.04 -21.20 -0.12
CA ILE A 324 -12.55 -20.64 1.14
C ILE A 324 -13.76 -20.25 2.00
N ALA A 325 -13.95 -20.96 3.11
CA ALA A 325 -15.06 -20.68 4.02
C ALA A 325 -14.86 -19.38 4.78
N TYR A 326 -15.91 -18.62 5.04
CA TYR A 326 -15.91 -17.51 5.99
C TYR A 326 -15.62 -18.06 7.39
N SER A 327 -14.40 -17.88 7.84
CA SER A 327 -13.91 -18.40 9.11
C SER A 327 -12.53 -17.80 9.45
N VAL A 328 -12.10 -17.94 10.70
CA VAL A 328 -10.72 -17.59 11.10
C VAL A 328 -9.67 -18.37 10.28
N GLY A 329 -9.97 -19.65 9.95
CA GLY A 329 -9.12 -20.42 9.04
C GLY A 329 -9.11 -19.86 7.62
N GLY A 330 -10.27 -19.41 7.15
CA GLY A 330 -10.43 -18.77 5.83
C GLY A 330 -9.67 -17.43 5.73
N GLN A 331 -9.59 -16.65 6.81
CA GLN A 331 -8.74 -15.44 6.84
C GLN A 331 -7.28 -15.78 6.54
N VAL A 332 -6.78 -16.84 7.17
CA VAL A 332 -5.40 -17.31 6.96
C VAL A 332 -5.20 -17.83 5.54
N GLU A 333 -6.12 -18.65 5.04
CA GLU A 333 -6.06 -19.22 3.70
C GLU A 333 -6.13 -18.13 2.62
N TRP A 334 -7.06 -17.19 2.76
CA TRP A 334 -7.20 -16.05 1.85
C TRP A 334 -5.90 -15.26 1.72
N VAL A 335 -5.32 -14.82 2.84
CA VAL A 335 -4.11 -14.00 2.81
C VAL A 335 -2.90 -14.77 2.27
N ARG A 336 -2.77 -16.07 2.62
CA ARG A 336 -1.71 -16.92 2.06
C ARG A 336 -1.82 -17.04 0.54
N GLU A 337 -3.02 -17.20 0.00
CA GLU A 337 -3.23 -17.26 -1.44
C GLU A 337 -2.93 -15.93 -2.11
N VAL A 338 -3.35 -14.79 -1.53
CA VAL A 338 -2.98 -13.45 -2.04
C VAL A 338 -1.45 -13.28 -2.03
N VAL A 339 -0.78 -13.63 -0.93
CA VAL A 339 0.69 -13.58 -0.84
C VAL A 339 1.33 -14.47 -1.90
N ARG A 340 0.84 -15.69 -2.11
CA ARG A 340 1.32 -16.60 -3.13
C ARG A 340 1.19 -16.00 -4.53
N VAL A 341 0.01 -15.43 -4.85
CA VAL A 341 -0.23 -14.77 -6.16
C VAL A 341 0.76 -13.62 -6.37
N VAL A 342 0.96 -12.79 -5.36
CA VAL A 342 1.90 -11.66 -5.46
C VAL A 342 3.35 -12.14 -5.60
N ARG A 343 3.77 -13.15 -4.84
CA ARG A 343 5.15 -13.71 -4.93
C ARG A 343 5.44 -14.37 -6.28
N GLU A 344 4.42 -14.93 -6.93
CA GLU A 344 4.53 -15.55 -8.26
C GLU A 344 4.63 -14.55 -9.41
N VAL A 345 4.49 -13.25 -9.17
CA VAL A 345 4.67 -12.23 -10.21
C VAL A 345 6.07 -12.32 -10.80
N PRO A 346 6.19 -12.45 -12.14
CA PRO A 346 7.46 -12.64 -12.82
C PRO A 346 8.51 -11.57 -12.51
N GLY A 347 9.78 -11.95 -12.55
CA GLY A 347 10.89 -11.04 -12.29
C GLY A 347 11.05 -10.63 -10.83
N GLY A 348 10.30 -11.28 -9.92
CA GLY A 348 10.27 -10.89 -8.49
C GLY A 348 9.70 -9.50 -8.30
N LEU A 349 8.78 -9.06 -9.15
CA LEU A 349 8.15 -7.75 -9.08
C LEU A 349 6.95 -7.72 -8.14
N GLY A 350 6.45 -8.84 -7.64
CA GLY A 350 5.48 -8.85 -6.54
C GLY A 350 6.17 -8.54 -5.22
N ARG A 351 5.77 -7.49 -4.52
CA ARG A 351 6.55 -6.93 -3.42
C ARG A 351 5.86 -6.83 -2.09
N GLY A 352 4.55 -6.97 -2.01
CA GLY A 352 3.89 -6.89 -0.71
C GLY A 352 2.39 -7.12 -0.75
N VAL A 353 1.88 -7.50 0.42
CA VAL A 353 0.46 -7.62 0.72
C VAL A 353 0.19 -6.87 2.01
N TRP A 354 -0.95 -6.16 2.07
CA TRP A 354 -1.34 -5.33 3.18
C TRP A 354 -2.77 -5.67 3.58
N TYR A 355 -2.93 -6.15 4.82
CA TYR A 355 -4.26 -6.42 5.39
C TYR A 355 -4.87 -5.11 5.89
N TRP A 356 -6.13 -4.85 5.52
CA TRP A 356 -6.77 -3.59 5.85
C TRP A 356 -7.37 -3.64 7.27
N GLU A 357 -6.97 -2.71 8.12
CA GLU A 357 -7.48 -2.41 9.46
C GLU A 357 -7.78 -3.62 10.38
N PRO A 358 -6.82 -4.53 10.59
CA PRO A 358 -7.03 -5.79 11.32
C PRO A 358 -7.44 -5.62 12.79
N ALA A 359 -7.27 -4.42 13.33
CA ALA A 359 -7.44 -4.11 14.75
C ALA A 359 -8.50 -3.03 15.02
N TRP A 360 -9.38 -2.75 14.07
CA TRP A 360 -10.41 -1.72 14.22
C TRP A 360 -11.65 -2.27 14.92
N LEU A 361 -11.62 -2.40 16.28
CA LEU A 361 -12.66 -3.04 17.08
C LEU A 361 -14.05 -2.42 16.92
N ASN A 362 -14.16 -1.13 16.61
CA ASN A 362 -15.44 -0.45 16.43
C ASN A 362 -15.99 -0.52 15.00
N ASN A 363 -15.30 -1.22 14.10
CA ASN A 363 -15.73 -1.44 12.72
C ASN A 363 -15.27 -2.83 12.23
N THR A 364 -15.84 -3.86 12.85
CA THR A 364 -15.40 -5.25 12.59
C THR A 364 -15.72 -5.74 11.18
N SER A 365 -16.76 -5.19 10.54
CA SER A 365 -17.12 -5.57 9.17
C SER A 365 -16.13 -5.05 8.11
N LEU A 366 -15.38 -3.98 8.41
CA LEU A 366 -14.42 -3.34 7.51
C LEU A 366 -15.01 -2.97 6.14
N GLY A 367 -16.31 -2.66 6.09
CA GLY A 367 -17.01 -2.30 4.85
C GLY A 367 -17.52 -3.48 4.02
N SER A 368 -17.33 -4.73 4.48
CA SER A 368 -17.99 -5.90 3.90
C SER A 368 -19.43 -6.01 4.39
N ASP A 369 -20.27 -6.77 3.67
CA ASP A 369 -21.61 -7.14 4.13
C ASP A 369 -21.59 -8.26 5.18
N CYS A 370 -20.39 -8.77 5.53
CA CYS A 370 -20.19 -9.75 6.58
C CYS A 370 -19.63 -9.09 7.83
N ASN A 371 -19.99 -9.59 9.00
CA ASN A 371 -19.38 -9.16 10.25
C ASN A 371 -17.96 -9.73 10.38
N ASP A 372 -17.12 -9.04 11.14
CA ASP A 372 -15.94 -9.65 11.73
C ASP A 372 -14.78 -9.98 10.74
N ALA A 373 -14.41 -9.02 9.89
CA ALA A 373 -13.23 -9.14 9.02
C ALA A 373 -11.90 -8.81 9.74
N ILE A 374 -11.94 -8.27 10.97
CA ILE A 374 -10.74 -7.99 11.77
C ILE A 374 -10.06 -9.26 12.29
N LEU A 375 -8.78 -9.17 12.70
CA LEU A 375 -8.01 -10.31 13.21
C LEU A 375 -8.14 -10.51 14.73
N PHE A 376 -9.05 -9.78 15.36
CA PHE A 376 -9.38 -9.87 16.77
C PHE A 376 -10.88 -10.12 16.95
N GLU A 377 -11.25 -10.95 17.90
CA GLU A 377 -12.63 -11.12 18.31
C GLU A 377 -12.99 -9.99 19.28
N ALA A 378 -13.97 -9.17 18.90
CA ALA A 378 -14.39 -8.02 19.71
C ALA A 378 -15.45 -8.40 20.72
N ASP A 379 -15.20 -8.12 22.01
CA ASP A 379 -16.15 -8.26 23.12
C ASP A 379 -16.65 -6.87 23.53
N TYR A 380 -17.93 -6.63 23.28
CA TYR A 380 -18.63 -5.38 23.61
C TYR A 380 -19.39 -5.40 24.93
N SER A 381 -19.19 -6.44 25.78
CA SER A 381 -19.96 -6.62 27.00
C SER A 381 -19.81 -5.46 28.00
N ASN A 382 -18.73 -4.70 27.91
CA ASN A 382 -18.44 -3.54 28.75
C ASN A 382 -18.46 -2.20 27.98
N TRP A 383 -19.24 -2.13 26.89
CA TRP A 383 -19.31 -0.89 26.11
C TRP A 383 -19.39 0.38 26.96
N PRO A 384 -18.60 1.49 26.69
CA PRO A 384 -17.83 1.71 25.48
C PRO A 384 -16.43 1.05 25.44
N GLU A 385 -15.94 0.46 26.51
CA GLU A 385 -14.70 -0.30 26.52
C GLU A 385 -14.90 -1.60 25.73
N THR A 386 -14.09 -1.82 24.70
CA THR A 386 -14.12 -3.04 23.89
C THR A 386 -12.83 -3.82 24.08
N ILE A 387 -12.97 -5.13 24.26
CA ILE A 387 -11.81 -6.01 24.39
C ILE A 387 -11.65 -6.79 23.07
N GLY A 388 -10.46 -6.68 22.46
CA GLY A 388 -10.10 -7.45 21.27
C GLY A 388 -9.24 -8.67 21.64
N TYR A 389 -9.80 -9.88 21.54
CA TYR A 389 -9.05 -11.12 21.73
C TYR A 389 -8.38 -11.55 20.43
N SER A 390 -7.06 -11.74 20.45
CA SER A 390 -6.34 -12.15 19.24
C SER A 390 -6.83 -13.53 18.75
N ARG A 391 -7.22 -13.59 17.48
CA ARG A 391 -7.53 -14.82 16.77
C ARG A 391 -6.24 -15.50 16.30
N PRO A 392 -6.23 -16.82 16.01
CA PRO A 392 -5.10 -17.47 15.34
C PRO A 392 -4.68 -16.76 14.05
N SER A 393 -5.60 -16.06 13.39
CA SER A 393 -5.35 -15.30 12.16
C SER A 393 -4.45 -14.05 12.34
N VAL A 394 -4.14 -13.60 13.56
CA VAL A 394 -3.08 -12.58 13.75
C VAL A 394 -1.72 -13.04 13.22
N ASN A 395 -1.55 -14.36 13.01
CA ASN A 395 -0.33 -15.01 12.52
C ASN A 395 -0.30 -15.21 10.99
N ILE A 396 -1.13 -14.49 10.22
CA ILE A 396 -1.26 -14.69 8.76
C ILE A 396 0.05 -14.55 7.97
N PHE A 397 1.05 -13.91 8.55
CA PHE A 397 2.34 -13.67 7.90
C PHE A 397 3.51 -14.49 8.47
N LEU A 398 3.29 -15.37 9.46
CA LEU A 398 4.40 -16.10 10.11
C LEU A 398 5.02 -17.16 9.20
N ASP A 399 4.21 -17.90 8.45
CA ASP A 399 4.62 -19.11 7.72
C ASP A 399 5.00 -18.83 6.27
N ASP A 400 5.35 -17.60 5.95
CA ASP A 400 5.57 -17.11 4.60
C ASP A 400 7.08 -16.89 4.29
#